data_3da12c4d57b775e953d3df04d287ab06
#
_entry.id   3da12c4d57b775e953d3df04d287ab06
#
_cell.length_a   1.000
_cell.length_b   1.000
_cell.length_c   1.000
_cell.angle_alpha   90.00
_cell.angle_beta   90.00
_cell.angle_gamma   90.00
#
_symmetry.space_group_name_H-M   'P 1'
#
loop_
_entity.id
_entity.type
_entity.pdbx_description
1 polymer ?
#
loop_
_entity_poly.entity_id
_entity_poly.type
_entity_poly.pdbx_seq_one_letter_code
_entity_poly.pdbx_strand_id
1 'polypeptide(L)'
;MSYKVVVVGATGNVGREMLNILDEREFPIAEIAALASRKSLGAEVSFGDKTLKTNDLANFDFAGWDMALFAVGSEATKEYAPKAAAAGCIVIDNSSLYRYDPEVPLIVPEVNADAIFECHKKNIIANPNCSTAQMVVALKPLHDRAKIKRVVVSTYQSVSGAGKEGIDELWDQTKSIYNPVDNKPPTKFTKQIAFNVIPHIDVFLDSGDTKEEWKMVAETKKIIDSEIKVTATCVRVPVFVGHSESINIEFEEFLDEDEARDILRESPGLMVIDKREDGGYVSPVECVGDYATFISRIRQDVTVDNGINLWCVSDNLRKGAALNAVQIAEVLGNKVLKKG
;
A
#
# COMPACT_ATOMS: atom_id res chain seq x y z
N MET A 1 11.07 9.69 23.65
CA MET A 1 11.79 10.03 22.41
C MET A 1 10.81 10.63 21.45
N SER A 2 11.13 11.73 20.78
CA SER A 2 10.24 12.34 19.80
C SER A 2 11.01 12.77 18.55
N TYR A 3 10.35 12.76 17.38
CA TYR A 3 10.96 12.95 16.08
C TYR A 3 10.42 14.19 15.38
N LYS A 4 11.23 14.78 14.52
CA LYS A 4 10.79 15.82 13.58
C LYS A 4 10.40 15.14 12.27
N VAL A 5 9.11 15.26 11.92
CA VAL A 5 8.49 14.53 10.80
C VAL A 5 7.98 15.50 9.73
N VAL A 6 8.27 15.19 8.48
CA VAL A 6 7.76 15.94 7.32
C VAL A 6 6.80 15.04 6.55
N VAL A 7 5.62 15.55 6.21
CA VAL A 7 4.70 14.87 5.28
C VAL A 7 4.65 15.65 3.97
N VAL A 8 5.20 15.06 2.91
CA VAL A 8 5.25 15.64 1.56
C VAL A 8 4.06 15.16 0.73
N GLY A 9 3.31 16.08 0.15
CA GLY A 9 2.04 15.78 -0.51
C GLY A 9 0.86 15.71 0.46
N ALA A 10 0.93 16.46 1.56
CA ALA A 10 -0.01 16.44 2.67
C ALA A 10 -1.48 16.76 2.29
N THR A 11 -1.73 17.37 1.15
CA THR A 11 -3.09 17.69 0.67
C THR A 11 -3.75 16.55 -0.12
N GLY A 12 -2.97 15.55 -0.55
CA GLY A 12 -3.47 14.35 -1.25
C GLY A 12 -4.14 13.34 -0.29
N ASN A 13 -4.86 12.36 -0.85
CA ASN A 13 -5.56 11.35 -0.04
C ASN A 13 -4.59 10.59 0.90
N VAL A 14 -3.47 10.08 0.36
CA VAL A 14 -2.47 9.34 1.14
C VAL A 14 -1.75 10.24 2.16
N GLY A 15 -1.42 11.50 1.79
CA GLY A 15 -0.76 12.43 2.71
C GLY A 15 -1.64 12.84 3.88
N ARG A 16 -2.94 13.06 3.65
CA ARG A 16 -3.92 13.30 4.72
C ARG A 16 -4.06 12.09 5.63
N GLU A 17 -4.12 10.90 5.04
CA GLU A 17 -4.22 9.66 5.79
C GLU A 17 -2.95 9.38 6.61
N MET A 18 -1.74 9.74 6.11
CA MET A 18 -0.52 9.70 6.92
C MET A 18 -0.59 10.60 8.16
N LEU A 19 -1.11 11.82 8.00
CA LEU A 19 -1.30 12.73 9.12
C LEU A 19 -2.28 12.15 10.15
N ASN A 20 -3.41 11.60 9.69
CA ASN A 20 -4.40 10.96 10.56
C ASN A 20 -3.79 9.79 11.32
N ILE A 21 -3.10 8.88 10.62
CA ILE A 21 -2.52 7.66 11.23
C ILE A 21 -1.37 8.01 12.19
N LEU A 22 -0.55 9.01 11.91
CA LEU A 22 0.47 9.48 12.85
C LEU A 22 -0.15 9.93 14.17
N ASP A 23 -1.31 10.58 14.13
CA ASP A 23 -2.05 11.01 15.32
C ASP A 23 -2.77 9.82 16.00
N GLU A 24 -3.54 9.03 15.25
CA GLU A 24 -4.25 7.85 15.76
C GLU A 24 -3.34 6.85 16.48
N ARG A 25 -2.08 6.71 16.00
CA ARG A 25 -1.07 5.81 16.57
C ARG A 25 -0.18 6.47 17.61
N GLU A 26 -0.49 7.72 17.98
CA GLU A 26 0.29 8.49 18.96
C GLU A 26 1.79 8.49 18.64
N PHE A 27 2.13 8.62 17.32
CA PHE A 27 3.53 8.62 16.90
C PHE A 27 4.29 9.75 17.63
N PRO A 28 5.46 9.49 18.22
CA PRO A 28 6.16 10.46 19.08
C PRO A 28 6.75 11.62 18.26
N ILE A 29 5.98 12.68 18.07
CA ILE A 29 6.33 13.85 17.26
C ILE A 29 6.79 15.01 18.12
N ALA A 30 8.02 15.51 17.86
CA ALA A 30 8.54 16.75 18.41
C ALA A 30 8.11 17.95 17.55
N GLU A 31 8.16 17.79 16.23
CA GLU A 31 7.79 18.82 15.25
C GLU A 31 7.24 18.14 14.00
N ILE A 32 6.19 18.71 13.41
CA ILE A 32 5.59 18.20 12.18
C ILE A 32 5.44 19.31 11.15
N ALA A 33 5.83 19.03 9.90
CA ALA A 33 5.63 19.94 8.76
C ALA A 33 4.81 19.24 7.66
N ALA A 34 3.81 19.95 7.15
CA ALA A 34 3.01 19.55 6.01
C ALA A 34 3.50 20.30 4.76
N LEU A 35 3.92 19.57 3.72
CA LEU A 35 4.40 20.15 2.47
C LEU A 35 3.47 19.85 1.30
N ALA A 36 3.34 20.81 0.41
CA ALA A 36 2.57 20.68 -0.82
C ALA A 36 3.23 21.45 -1.98
N SER A 37 2.72 21.26 -3.20
CA SER A 37 3.11 22.07 -4.33
C SER A 37 2.57 23.50 -4.18
N ARG A 38 3.13 24.44 -4.94
CA ARG A 38 2.67 25.84 -4.95
C ARG A 38 1.17 26.02 -5.20
N LYS A 39 0.52 25.10 -5.91
CA LYS A 39 -0.94 25.13 -6.13
C LYS A 39 -1.75 24.96 -4.84
N SER A 40 -1.17 24.33 -3.85
CA SER A 40 -1.80 24.05 -2.55
C SER A 40 -1.07 24.72 -1.39
N LEU A 41 -0.24 25.73 -1.66
CA LEU A 41 0.48 26.48 -0.63
C LEU A 41 -0.52 27.19 0.29
N GLY A 42 -0.31 27.08 1.60
CA GLY A 42 -1.18 27.64 2.63
C GLY A 42 -2.51 26.91 2.81
N ALA A 43 -2.75 25.82 2.07
CA ALA A 43 -3.91 24.97 2.32
C ALA A 43 -3.84 24.37 3.73
N GLU A 44 -4.98 24.22 4.37
CA GLU A 44 -5.09 23.67 5.70
C GLU A 44 -5.31 22.15 5.63
N VAL A 45 -4.58 21.43 6.51
CA VAL A 45 -4.72 19.98 6.71
C VAL A 45 -4.80 19.69 8.20
N SER A 46 -5.60 18.69 8.58
CA SER A 46 -5.78 18.30 9.99
C SER A 46 -4.64 17.39 10.42
N PHE A 47 -4.24 17.51 11.69
CA PHE A 47 -3.36 16.59 12.41
C PHE A 47 -3.91 16.52 13.85
N GLY A 48 -4.69 15.48 14.15
CA GLY A 48 -5.48 15.41 15.36
C GLY A 48 -6.36 16.64 15.52
N ASP A 49 -6.32 17.26 16.69
CA ASP A 49 -7.05 18.50 17.00
C ASP A 49 -6.38 19.77 16.42
N LYS A 50 -5.23 19.62 15.76
CA LYS A 50 -4.48 20.76 15.21
C LYS A 50 -4.72 20.91 13.72
N THR A 51 -4.66 22.16 13.26
CA THR A 51 -4.65 22.51 11.83
C THR A 51 -3.25 22.95 11.45
N LEU A 52 -2.68 22.29 10.44
CA LEU A 52 -1.38 22.65 9.86
C LEU A 52 -1.60 23.40 8.55
N LYS A 53 -0.82 24.46 8.33
CA LYS A 53 -0.74 25.12 7.01
C LYS A 53 0.37 24.50 6.20
N THR A 54 0.11 24.20 4.94
CA THR A 54 1.11 23.61 4.06
C THR A 54 2.17 24.64 3.65
N ASN A 55 3.43 24.20 3.68
CA ASN A 55 4.58 24.94 3.19
C ASN A 55 4.93 24.53 1.74
N ASP A 56 5.68 25.38 1.04
CA ASP A 56 6.14 25.11 -0.32
C ASP A 56 7.27 24.09 -0.33
N LEU A 57 7.03 22.91 -0.92
CA LEU A 57 8.02 21.85 -1.07
C LEU A 57 9.30 22.34 -1.77
N ALA A 58 9.16 23.25 -2.76
CA ALA A 58 10.30 23.71 -3.57
C ALA A 58 11.32 24.53 -2.78
N ASN A 59 10.90 25.17 -1.71
CA ASN A 59 11.74 26.05 -0.87
C ASN A 59 11.98 25.51 0.54
N PHE A 60 11.59 24.27 0.82
CA PHE A 60 11.71 23.70 2.16
C PHE A 60 13.12 23.18 2.42
N ASP A 61 13.67 23.55 3.58
CA ASP A 61 14.96 23.05 4.07
C ASP A 61 14.73 21.79 4.94
N PHE A 62 15.25 20.67 4.48
CA PHE A 62 15.17 19.39 5.19
C PHE A 62 16.25 19.22 6.28
N ALA A 63 17.16 20.17 6.45
CA ALA A 63 18.22 20.07 7.45
C ALA A 63 17.62 20.02 8.86
N GLY A 64 18.09 19.06 9.67
CA GLY A 64 17.64 18.85 11.05
C GLY A 64 16.28 18.15 11.20
N TRP A 65 15.65 17.69 10.12
CA TRP A 65 14.49 16.80 10.15
C TRP A 65 14.95 15.34 10.18
N ASP A 66 14.23 14.51 10.93
CA ASP A 66 14.62 13.11 11.13
C ASP A 66 14.11 12.22 10.01
N MET A 67 12.85 12.40 9.62
CA MET A 67 12.21 11.59 8.57
C MET A 67 11.20 12.39 7.76
N ALA A 68 11.04 11.99 6.49
CA ALA A 68 10.09 12.59 5.56
C ALA A 68 9.26 11.49 4.86
N LEU A 69 7.95 11.51 5.05
CA LEU A 69 6.98 10.61 4.43
C LEU A 69 6.53 11.25 3.10
N PHE A 70 6.87 10.63 1.97
CA PHE A 70 6.58 11.13 0.64
C PHE A 70 5.33 10.49 0.08
N ALA A 71 4.25 11.26 -0.02
CA ALA A 71 2.96 10.89 -0.62
C ALA A 71 2.75 11.65 -1.95
N VAL A 72 3.76 11.63 -2.83
CA VAL A 72 3.78 12.31 -4.13
C VAL A 72 4.14 11.36 -5.25
N GLY A 73 3.93 11.78 -6.51
CA GLY A 73 4.30 10.97 -7.68
C GLY A 73 5.81 10.91 -7.91
N SER A 74 6.25 9.95 -8.74
CA SER A 74 7.66 9.66 -9.01
C SER A 74 8.48 10.86 -9.49
N GLU A 75 7.91 11.79 -10.25
CA GLU A 75 8.60 13.00 -10.72
C GLU A 75 9.01 13.92 -9.55
N ALA A 76 8.08 14.19 -8.64
CA ALA A 76 8.40 14.99 -7.46
C ALA A 76 9.36 14.24 -6.52
N THR A 77 9.16 12.93 -6.34
CA THR A 77 10.09 12.11 -5.56
C THR A 77 11.50 12.16 -6.15
N LYS A 78 11.65 12.05 -7.46
CA LYS A 78 12.95 12.12 -8.16
C LYS A 78 13.67 13.43 -7.90
N GLU A 79 12.92 14.53 -7.80
CA GLU A 79 13.51 15.86 -7.55
C GLU A 79 13.86 16.10 -6.07
N TYR A 80 12.96 15.72 -5.14
CA TYR A 80 13.06 16.17 -3.75
C TYR A 80 13.58 15.11 -2.77
N ALA A 81 13.40 13.81 -3.04
CA ALA A 81 13.89 12.78 -2.14
C ALA A 81 15.42 12.78 -2.01
N PRO A 82 16.22 12.96 -3.08
CA PRO A 82 17.67 13.08 -2.95
C PRO A 82 18.10 14.33 -2.15
N LYS A 83 17.36 15.45 -2.23
CA LYS A 83 17.63 16.67 -1.46
C LYS A 83 17.41 16.43 0.03
N ALA A 84 16.30 15.78 0.39
CA ALA A 84 16.02 15.42 1.78
C ALA A 84 17.07 14.43 2.33
N ALA A 85 17.40 13.39 1.57
CA ALA A 85 18.39 12.40 1.91
C ALA A 85 19.79 13.01 2.11
N ALA A 86 20.21 13.93 1.25
CA ALA A 86 21.49 14.66 1.36
C ALA A 86 21.54 15.58 2.57
N ALA A 87 20.40 16.11 3.03
CA ALA A 87 20.28 16.90 4.25
C ALA A 87 20.27 16.04 5.53
N GLY A 88 20.39 14.71 5.42
CA GLY A 88 20.39 13.77 6.54
C GLY A 88 18.98 13.34 7.01
N CYS A 89 17.92 13.77 6.31
CA CYS A 89 16.55 13.35 6.56
C CYS A 89 16.27 12.02 5.87
N ILE A 90 15.79 10.99 6.59
CA ILE A 90 15.48 9.70 5.99
C ILE A 90 14.11 9.76 5.32
N VAL A 91 14.08 9.41 4.03
CA VAL A 91 12.87 9.45 3.20
C VAL A 91 12.16 8.10 3.23
N ILE A 92 10.85 8.10 3.44
CA ILE A 92 9.95 6.95 3.24
C ILE A 92 9.09 7.28 2.03
N ASP A 93 9.38 6.62 0.89
CA ASP A 93 8.78 6.96 -0.42
C ASP A 93 7.65 6.02 -0.80
N ASN A 94 6.45 6.55 -1.00
CA ASN A 94 5.29 5.79 -1.50
C ASN A 94 5.23 5.69 -3.03
N SER A 95 6.07 6.43 -3.77
CA SER A 95 6.11 6.32 -5.23
C SER A 95 6.72 4.98 -5.68
N SER A 96 6.63 4.68 -6.95
CA SER A 96 7.28 3.50 -7.52
C SER A 96 8.75 3.70 -7.88
N LEU A 97 9.31 4.90 -7.66
CA LEU A 97 10.60 5.30 -8.22
C LEU A 97 11.76 4.43 -7.71
N TYR A 98 11.83 4.23 -6.40
CA TYR A 98 12.96 3.56 -5.75
C TYR A 98 12.72 2.10 -5.39
N ARG A 99 11.52 1.55 -5.63
CA ARG A 99 11.16 0.17 -5.22
C ARG A 99 12.09 -0.90 -5.79
N TYR A 100 12.62 -0.66 -7.01
CA TYR A 100 13.47 -1.63 -7.74
C TYR A 100 14.96 -1.31 -7.65
N ASP A 101 15.33 -0.23 -6.99
CA ASP A 101 16.73 0.10 -6.73
C ASP A 101 17.31 -0.91 -5.71
N PRO A 102 18.41 -1.62 -6.03
CA PRO A 102 18.98 -2.64 -5.13
C PRO A 102 19.58 -2.06 -3.85
N GLU A 103 19.88 -0.75 -3.84
CA GLU A 103 20.42 -0.08 -2.65
C GLU A 103 19.33 0.56 -1.77
N VAL A 104 18.06 0.49 -2.18
CA VAL A 104 16.92 1.00 -1.43
C VAL A 104 16.10 -0.16 -0.89
N PRO A 105 15.94 -0.33 0.43
CA PRO A 105 15.11 -1.37 0.99
C PRO A 105 13.63 -1.12 0.68
N LEU A 106 12.92 -2.19 0.31
CA LEU A 106 11.48 -2.21 0.09
C LEU A 106 10.84 -2.93 1.27
N ILE A 107 10.05 -2.21 2.09
CA ILE A 107 9.70 -2.69 3.43
C ILE A 107 8.20 -2.83 3.64
N VAL A 108 7.82 -3.99 4.17
CA VAL A 108 6.55 -4.24 4.84
C VAL A 108 6.90 -4.70 6.27
N PRO A 109 6.62 -3.92 7.31
CA PRO A 109 7.11 -4.18 8.67
C PRO A 109 6.77 -5.55 9.23
N GLU A 110 5.61 -6.10 8.91
CA GLU A 110 5.19 -7.43 9.35
C GLU A 110 5.96 -8.58 8.65
N VAL A 111 6.69 -8.25 7.55
CA VAL A 111 7.33 -9.25 6.68
C VAL A 111 8.86 -9.21 6.78
N ASN A 112 9.44 -8.02 6.62
CA ASN A 112 10.89 -7.85 6.49
C ASN A 112 11.43 -6.61 7.21
N ALA A 113 10.95 -6.33 8.44
CA ALA A 113 11.33 -5.16 9.24
C ALA A 113 12.84 -4.96 9.39
N ASP A 114 13.63 -6.04 9.37
CA ASP A 114 15.10 -5.95 9.54
C ASP A 114 15.82 -5.37 8.32
N ALA A 115 15.18 -5.34 7.15
CA ALA A 115 15.71 -4.62 5.99
C ALA A 115 15.86 -3.11 6.24
N ILE A 116 15.26 -2.58 7.32
CA ILE A 116 15.38 -1.17 7.71
C ILE A 116 16.84 -0.72 7.92
N PHE A 117 17.72 -1.62 8.35
CA PHE A 117 19.14 -1.30 8.54
C PHE A 117 19.89 -0.98 7.25
N GLU A 118 19.31 -1.30 6.09
CA GLU A 118 19.90 -0.96 4.80
C GLU A 118 19.61 0.48 4.35
N CYS A 119 18.74 1.20 5.05
CA CYS A 119 18.34 2.56 4.68
C CYS A 119 19.52 3.55 4.61
N HIS A 120 20.59 3.30 5.39
CA HIS A 120 21.78 4.16 5.42
C HIS A 120 22.54 4.27 4.10
N LYS A 121 22.30 3.34 3.16
CA LYS A 121 22.95 3.35 1.84
C LYS A 121 22.58 4.61 1.03
N LYS A 122 21.29 5.01 1.10
CA LYS A 122 20.78 6.18 0.36
C LYS A 122 19.94 7.14 1.21
N ASN A 123 19.72 6.87 2.48
CA ASN A 123 18.73 7.54 3.33
C ASN A 123 17.31 7.55 2.72
N ILE A 124 16.99 6.52 1.96
CA ILE A 124 15.68 6.32 1.31
C ILE A 124 15.20 4.90 1.61
N ILE A 125 13.93 4.78 1.95
CA ILE A 125 13.19 3.53 2.14
C ILE A 125 11.99 3.56 1.18
N ALA A 126 11.76 2.50 0.44
CA ALA A 126 10.61 2.38 -0.44
C ALA A 126 9.44 1.67 0.26
N ASN A 127 8.25 2.22 0.07
CA ASN A 127 6.97 1.62 0.42
C ASN A 127 6.41 0.87 -0.81
N PRO A 128 5.94 -0.38 -0.69
CA PRO A 128 5.52 -1.19 -1.83
C PRO A 128 4.23 -0.70 -2.49
N ASN A 129 3.86 -1.34 -3.58
CA ASN A 129 2.54 -1.23 -4.20
C ASN A 129 1.44 -1.67 -3.22
N CYS A 130 0.27 -1.03 -3.31
CA CYS A 130 -0.82 -1.25 -2.37
C CYS A 130 -1.34 -2.70 -2.35
N SER A 131 -1.47 -3.33 -3.52
CA SER A 131 -1.86 -4.74 -3.60
C SER A 131 -0.73 -5.65 -3.10
N THR A 132 0.53 -5.37 -3.47
CA THR A 132 1.67 -6.13 -2.94
C THR A 132 1.73 -6.08 -1.42
N ALA A 133 1.53 -4.91 -0.80
CA ALA A 133 1.63 -4.74 0.65
C ALA A 133 0.69 -5.69 1.40
N GLN A 134 -0.59 -5.74 1.04
CA GLN A 134 -1.56 -6.64 1.69
C GLN A 134 -1.28 -8.12 1.39
N MET A 135 -0.91 -8.45 0.14
CA MET A 135 -0.63 -9.82 -0.27
C MET A 135 0.53 -10.42 0.49
N VAL A 136 1.66 -9.71 0.60
CA VAL A 136 2.87 -10.27 1.23
C VAL A 136 2.71 -10.47 2.74
N VAL A 137 1.85 -9.69 3.42
CA VAL A 137 1.51 -9.93 4.83
C VAL A 137 0.80 -11.28 5.01
N ALA A 138 -0.10 -11.63 4.09
CA ALA A 138 -0.76 -12.93 4.09
C ALA A 138 0.17 -14.08 3.68
N LEU A 139 1.06 -13.84 2.70
CA LEU A 139 1.95 -14.88 2.16
C LEU A 139 3.09 -15.26 3.11
N LYS A 140 3.66 -14.27 3.83
CA LYS A 140 4.89 -14.49 4.62
C LYS A 140 4.78 -15.60 5.65
N PRO A 141 3.78 -15.62 6.55
CA PRO A 141 3.67 -16.68 7.56
C PRO A 141 3.46 -18.08 6.96
N LEU A 142 2.74 -18.16 5.84
CA LEU A 142 2.54 -19.41 5.11
C LEU A 142 3.83 -19.87 4.42
N HIS A 143 4.60 -18.93 3.86
CA HIS A 143 5.90 -19.20 3.25
C HIS A 143 6.91 -19.72 4.26
N ASP A 144 6.93 -19.14 5.46
CA ASP A 144 7.84 -19.57 6.54
C ASP A 144 7.55 -21.00 7.00
N ARG A 145 6.29 -21.44 6.91
CA ARG A 145 5.86 -22.77 7.33
C ARG A 145 6.06 -23.82 6.23
N ALA A 146 5.68 -23.54 4.98
CA ALA A 146 5.56 -24.57 3.93
C ALA A 146 6.27 -24.21 2.61
N LYS A 147 7.03 -23.13 2.55
CA LYS A 147 7.71 -22.66 1.34
C LYS A 147 6.78 -22.50 0.12
N ILE A 148 6.50 -21.29 -0.23
CA ILE A 148 5.68 -20.99 -1.42
C ILE A 148 6.50 -21.23 -2.69
N LYS A 149 5.98 -22.05 -3.57
CA LYS A 149 6.51 -22.36 -4.89
C LYS A 149 5.91 -21.43 -5.97
N ARG A 150 4.60 -21.18 -5.89
CA ARG A 150 3.85 -20.42 -6.89
C ARG A 150 2.66 -19.69 -6.28
N VAL A 151 2.41 -18.47 -6.79
CA VAL A 151 1.23 -17.67 -6.47
C VAL A 151 0.52 -17.28 -7.77
N VAL A 152 -0.78 -17.49 -7.81
CA VAL A 152 -1.68 -16.94 -8.83
C VAL A 152 -2.62 -15.97 -8.13
N VAL A 153 -2.62 -14.71 -8.52
CA VAL A 153 -3.45 -13.70 -7.90
C VAL A 153 -4.29 -12.94 -8.92
N SER A 154 -5.57 -12.78 -8.62
CA SER A 154 -6.44 -11.82 -9.30
C SER A 154 -6.82 -10.74 -8.31
N THR A 155 -6.52 -9.47 -8.65
CA THR A 155 -6.86 -8.34 -7.79
C THR A 155 -8.16 -7.69 -8.24
N TYR A 156 -8.90 -7.15 -7.27
CA TYR A 156 -10.10 -6.34 -7.46
C TYR A 156 -9.84 -5.00 -6.78
N GLN A 157 -9.23 -4.06 -7.55
CA GLN A 157 -8.70 -2.82 -7.01
C GLN A 157 -9.71 -1.68 -7.11
N SER A 158 -9.97 -1.03 -5.98
CA SER A 158 -10.82 0.16 -5.87
C SER A 158 -10.26 1.37 -6.62
N VAL A 159 -11.12 2.31 -6.98
CA VAL A 159 -10.78 3.51 -7.75
C VAL A 159 -9.89 4.50 -6.97
N SER A 160 -9.88 4.46 -5.63
CA SER A 160 -9.01 5.30 -4.81
C SER A 160 -7.52 5.09 -5.08
N GLY A 161 -7.12 3.90 -5.55
CA GLY A 161 -5.77 3.62 -6.01
C GLY A 161 -5.32 4.47 -7.22
N ALA A 162 -6.27 5.01 -7.98
CA ALA A 162 -6.03 5.99 -9.05
C ALA A 162 -6.08 7.45 -8.57
N GLY A 163 -6.17 7.67 -7.26
CA GLY A 163 -6.24 9.00 -6.65
C GLY A 163 -7.65 9.59 -6.64
N LYS A 164 -7.73 10.89 -6.25
CA LYS A 164 -9.01 11.61 -6.16
C LYS A 164 -9.78 11.60 -7.48
N GLU A 165 -9.08 11.76 -8.60
CA GLU A 165 -9.71 11.77 -9.93
C GLU A 165 -10.45 10.46 -10.24
N GLY A 166 -9.92 9.31 -9.79
CA GLY A 166 -10.60 8.01 -9.95
C GLY A 166 -11.88 7.91 -9.12
N ILE A 167 -11.85 8.44 -7.90
CA ILE A 167 -13.04 8.51 -7.02
C ILE A 167 -14.11 9.42 -7.64
N ASP A 168 -13.71 10.61 -8.07
CA ASP A 168 -14.59 11.59 -8.69
C ASP A 168 -15.23 11.02 -9.98
N GLU A 169 -14.46 10.33 -10.82
CA GLU A 169 -14.96 9.75 -12.05
C GLU A 169 -16.00 8.62 -11.80
N LEU A 170 -15.74 7.71 -10.85
CA LEU A 170 -16.74 6.69 -10.47
C LEU A 170 -18.03 7.35 -9.98
N TRP A 171 -17.91 8.35 -9.13
CA TRP A 171 -19.05 9.09 -8.59
C TRP A 171 -19.85 9.78 -9.68
N ASP A 172 -19.19 10.50 -10.60
CA ASP A 172 -19.84 11.25 -11.67
C ASP A 172 -20.49 10.31 -12.69
N GLN A 173 -19.80 9.23 -13.09
CA GLN A 173 -20.38 8.23 -13.98
C GLN A 173 -21.61 7.55 -13.35
N THR A 174 -21.55 7.21 -12.05
CA THR A 174 -22.69 6.60 -11.35
C THR A 174 -23.90 7.53 -11.39
N LYS A 175 -23.73 8.82 -11.09
CA LYS A 175 -24.79 9.82 -11.18
C LYS A 175 -25.34 9.97 -12.61
N SER A 176 -24.47 9.98 -13.61
CA SER A 176 -24.83 10.18 -15.00
C SER A 176 -25.68 9.02 -15.57
N ILE A 177 -25.50 7.80 -15.07
CA ILE A 177 -26.33 6.66 -15.49
C ILE A 177 -27.79 6.84 -15.07
N TYR A 178 -28.03 7.47 -13.92
CA TYR A 178 -29.39 7.76 -13.44
C TYR A 178 -29.92 9.14 -13.91
N ASN A 179 -29.04 10.00 -14.42
CA ASN A 179 -29.39 11.31 -14.97
C ASN A 179 -28.63 11.56 -16.30
N PRO A 180 -29.18 11.14 -17.44
CA PRO A 180 -28.50 11.12 -18.74
C PRO A 180 -28.04 12.46 -19.29
N VAL A 181 -28.43 13.58 -18.68
CA VAL A 181 -28.09 14.94 -19.18
C VAL A 181 -26.57 15.24 -19.09
N ASP A 182 -25.84 14.53 -18.20
CA ASP A 182 -24.43 14.81 -17.90
C ASP A 182 -23.48 13.66 -18.28
N ASN A 183 -23.77 12.88 -19.32
CA ASN A 183 -22.95 11.74 -19.73
C ASN A 183 -21.58 12.21 -20.26
N LYS A 184 -20.56 12.22 -19.40
CA LYS A 184 -19.17 12.51 -19.75
C LYS A 184 -18.42 11.22 -20.13
N PRO A 185 -17.57 11.28 -21.18
CA PRO A 185 -16.70 10.14 -21.49
C PRO A 185 -15.71 9.88 -20.34
N PRO A 186 -15.18 8.66 -20.21
CA PRO A 186 -14.11 8.35 -19.28
C PRO A 186 -12.90 9.28 -19.53
N THR A 187 -12.27 9.76 -18.46
CA THR A 187 -11.11 10.65 -18.50
C THR A 187 -9.91 10.06 -17.76
N LYS A 188 -10.13 9.44 -16.62
CA LYS A 188 -9.11 8.80 -15.81
C LYS A 188 -8.92 7.33 -16.18
N PHE A 189 -10.02 6.62 -16.42
CA PHE A 189 -10.00 5.22 -16.82
C PHE A 189 -10.13 5.08 -18.33
N THR A 190 -9.64 3.95 -18.86
CA THR A 190 -9.70 3.67 -20.31
C THR A 190 -11.12 3.36 -20.82
N LYS A 191 -12.00 2.98 -19.91
CA LYS A 191 -13.41 2.66 -20.17
C LYS A 191 -14.27 3.13 -19.00
N GLN A 192 -15.61 3.14 -19.20
CA GLN A 192 -16.55 3.36 -18.10
C GLN A 192 -16.24 2.40 -16.94
N ILE A 193 -16.10 2.97 -15.73
CA ILE A 193 -15.87 2.18 -14.50
C ILE A 193 -17.16 1.92 -13.73
N ALA A 194 -18.12 2.84 -13.74
CA ALA A 194 -19.39 2.64 -13.04
C ALA A 194 -20.11 1.39 -13.58
N PHE A 195 -20.46 0.48 -12.66
CA PHE A 195 -21.09 -0.82 -12.96
C PHE A 195 -20.31 -1.71 -13.93
N ASN A 196 -18.98 -1.62 -13.94
CA ASN A 196 -18.11 -2.34 -14.85
C ASN A 196 -16.81 -2.78 -14.17
N VAL A 197 -16.10 -3.74 -14.77
CA VAL A 197 -14.74 -4.15 -14.38
C VAL A 197 -13.80 -3.92 -15.55
N ILE A 198 -12.58 -3.42 -15.24
CA ILE A 198 -11.58 -3.09 -16.26
C ILE A 198 -10.31 -3.90 -15.95
N PRO A 199 -10.00 -4.97 -16.74
CA PRO A 199 -8.80 -5.79 -16.53
C PRO A 199 -7.55 -5.09 -17.10
N HIS A 200 -7.30 -3.87 -16.67
CA HIS A 200 -6.20 -3.03 -17.13
C HIS A 200 -5.90 -1.94 -16.10
N ILE A 201 -4.75 -2.03 -15.45
CA ILE A 201 -4.24 -1.02 -14.52
C ILE A 201 -2.79 -0.70 -14.89
N ASP A 202 -2.48 0.60 -15.09
CA ASP A 202 -1.20 1.10 -15.56
C ASP A 202 -0.94 0.75 -17.05
N VAL A 203 0.26 0.93 -17.57
CA VAL A 203 0.61 0.72 -18.98
C VAL A 203 0.89 -0.74 -19.29
N PHE A 204 0.66 -1.16 -20.52
CA PHE A 204 1.08 -2.48 -21.00
C PHE A 204 2.58 -2.53 -21.23
N LEU A 205 3.18 -3.67 -20.91
CA LEU A 205 4.56 -4.02 -21.19
C LEU A 205 4.63 -4.94 -22.42
N ASP A 206 5.82 -5.08 -23.01
CA ASP A 206 6.03 -5.94 -24.17
C ASP A 206 5.73 -7.43 -23.91
N SER A 207 5.75 -7.86 -22.63
CA SER A 207 5.36 -9.19 -22.21
C SER A 207 3.86 -9.48 -22.34
N GLY A 208 3.03 -8.44 -22.50
CA GLY A 208 1.58 -8.52 -22.45
C GLY A 208 0.99 -8.26 -21.06
N ASP A 209 1.81 -8.29 -20.01
CA ASP A 209 1.40 -7.89 -18.66
C ASP A 209 1.23 -6.37 -18.59
N THR A 210 0.44 -5.90 -17.62
CA THR A 210 0.47 -4.49 -17.24
C THR A 210 1.61 -4.22 -16.27
N LYS A 211 2.03 -2.97 -16.17
CA LYS A 211 3.05 -2.56 -15.18
C LYS A 211 2.59 -2.84 -13.75
N GLU A 212 1.29 -2.76 -13.46
CA GLU A 212 0.73 -3.10 -12.16
C GLU A 212 0.95 -4.58 -11.81
N GLU A 213 0.70 -5.49 -12.76
CA GLU A 213 0.94 -6.92 -12.62
C GLU A 213 2.43 -7.23 -12.42
N TRP A 214 3.29 -6.59 -13.20
CA TRP A 214 4.73 -6.70 -13.06
C TRP A 214 5.23 -6.24 -11.68
N LYS A 215 4.66 -5.15 -11.11
CA LYS A 215 5.00 -4.68 -9.76
C LYS A 215 4.74 -5.77 -8.73
N MET A 216 3.60 -6.44 -8.79
CA MET A 216 3.28 -7.52 -7.85
C MET A 216 4.30 -8.66 -7.92
N VAL A 217 4.73 -9.02 -9.13
CA VAL A 217 5.77 -10.05 -9.32
C VAL A 217 7.12 -9.60 -8.75
N ALA A 218 7.59 -8.44 -9.15
CA ALA A 218 8.93 -7.95 -8.79
C ALA A 218 9.05 -7.61 -7.30
N GLU A 219 8.02 -6.99 -6.73
CA GLU A 219 8.00 -6.58 -5.32
C GLU A 219 7.86 -7.78 -4.38
N THR A 220 7.02 -8.78 -4.69
CA THR A 220 6.92 -10.02 -3.91
C THR A 220 8.26 -10.73 -3.81
N LYS A 221 8.97 -10.84 -4.93
CA LYS A 221 10.30 -11.44 -4.98
C LYS A 221 11.32 -10.68 -4.12
N LYS A 222 11.28 -9.36 -4.15
CA LYS A 222 12.19 -8.50 -3.37
C LYS A 222 11.90 -8.54 -1.87
N ILE A 223 10.62 -8.68 -1.49
CA ILE A 223 10.17 -8.59 -0.09
C ILE A 223 10.26 -9.94 0.62
N ILE A 224 9.88 -11.05 -0.05
CA ILE A 224 9.80 -12.38 0.56
C ILE A 224 10.94 -13.29 0.10
N ASP A 225 10.90 -13.73 -1.17
CA ASP A 225 11.87 -14.68 -1.73
C ASP A 225 11.89 -14.58 -3.26
N SER A 226 13.08 -14.49 -3.85
CA SER A 226 13.30 -14.39 -5.29
C SER A 226 12.82 -15.60 -6.09
N GLU A 227 12.73 -16.76 -5.45
CA GLU A 227 12.37 -18.03 -6.08
C GLU A 227 10.85 -18.20 -6.26
N ILE A 228 10.03 -17.42 -5.57
CA ILE A 228 8.57 -17.50 -5.70
C ILE A 228 8.15 -17.12 -7.12
N LYS A 229 7.40 -18.03 -7.77
CA LYS A 229 6.80 -17.77 -9.08
C LYS A 229 5.45 -17.08 -8.88
N VAL A 230 5.30 -15.88 -9.39
CA VAL A 230 4.06 -15.10 -9.25
C VAL A 230 3.50 -14.78 -10.63
N THR A 231 2.19 -14.93 -10.80
CA THR A 231 1.43 -14.38 -11.92
C THR A 231 0.22 -13.63 -11.40
N ALA A 232 -0.04 -12.45 -11.94
CA ALA A 232 -1.09 -11.56 -11.48
C ALA A 232 -2.02 -11.14 -12.64
N THR A 233 -3.29 -10.93 -12.33
CA THR A 233 -4.24 -10.22 -13.19
C THR A 233 -4.85 -9.09 -12.39
N CYS A 234 -4.57 -7.85 -12.78
CA CYS A 234 -5.00 -6.68 -12.02
C CYS A 234 -6.25 -6.05 -12.64
N VAL A 235 -7.35 -6.03 -11.88
CA VAL A 235 -8.65 -5.56 -12.33
C VAL A 235 -9.09 -4.34 -11.52
N ARG A 236 -9.48 -3.25 -12.20
CA ARG A 236 -10.14 -2.10 -11.59
C ARG A 236 -11.62 -2.40 -11.44
N VAL A 237 -12.17 -2.19 -10.24
CA VAL A 237 -13.59 -2.45 -9.92
C VAL A 237 -14.26 -1.16 -9.42
N PRO A 238 -15.62 -1.07 -9.53
CA PRO A 238 -16.38 0.12 -9.16
C PRO A 238 -16.62 0.19 -7.63
N VAL A 239 -15.55 0.13 -6.87
CA VAL A 239 -15.48 0.25 -5.42
C VAL A 239 -14.65 1.49 -5.08
N PHE A 240 -15.10 2.31 -4.14
CA PHE A 240 -14.42 3.55 -3.81
C PHE A 240 -13.08 3.32 -3.10
N VAL A 241 -13.07 2.55 -2.02
CA VAL A 241 -11.89 2.25 -1.19
C VAL A 241 -11.90 0.76 -0.83
N GLY A 242 -10.72 0.18 -0.63
CA GLY A 242 -10.52 -1.21 -0.29
C GLY A 242 -10.16 -2.05 -1.52
N HIS A 243 -8.98 -2.69 -1.49
CA HIS A 243 -8.55 -3.66 -2.49
C HIS A 243 -8.81 -5.07 -2.00
N SER A 244 -9.28 -5.91 -2.93
CA SER A 244 -9.46 -7.34 -2.66
C SER A 244 -8.61 -8.16 -3.60
N GLU A 245 -8.25 -9.37 -3.17
CA GLU A 245 -7.44 -10.30 -3.94
C GLU A 245 -7.95 -11.73 -3.75
N SER A 246 -8.11 -12.43 -4.85
CA SER A 246 -8.26 -13.89 -4.87
C SER A 246 -6.89 -14.49 -5.11
N ILE A 247 -6.36 -15.20 -4.12
CA ILE A 247 -5.00 -15.72 -4.12
C ILE A 247 -5.06 -17.24 -4.09
N ASN A 248 -4.39 -17.87 -5.06
CA ASN A 248 -4.10 -19.30 -5.10
C ASN A 248 -2.60 -19.50 -4.86
N ILE A 249 -2.25 -20.35 -3.93
CA ILE A 249 -0.87 -20.56 -3.47
C ILE A 249 -0.55 -22.06 -3.59
N GLU A 250 0.55 -22.38 -4.26
CA GLU A 250 1.14 -23.72 -4.31
C GLU A 250 2.41 -23.74 -3.46
N PHE A 251 2.54 -24.73 -2.60
CA PHE A 251 3.64 -24.89 -1.66
C PHE A 251 4.57 -26.05 -2.05
N GLU A 252 5.78 -26.08 -1.49
CA GLU A 252 6.67 -27.22 -1.59
C GLU A 252 6.22 -28.37 -0.68
N GLU A 253 5.72 -28.05 0.52
CA GLU A 253 5.23 -28.98 1.52
C GLU A 253 3.71 -28.85 1.67
N PHE A 254 3.07 -29.94 2.07
CA PHE A 254 1.63 -29.91 2.38
C PHE A 254 1.35 -29.01 3.58
N LEU A 255 0.35 -28.18 3.43
CA LEU A 255 -0.21 -27.31 4.46
C LEU A 255 -1.72 -27.51 4.50
N ASP A 256 -2.23 -27.99 5.62
CA ASP A 256 -3.67 -28.13 5.83
C ASP A 256 -4.36 -26.77 5.98
N GLU A 257 -5.60 -26.68 5.52
CA GLU A 257 -6.35 -25.40 5.54
C GLU A 257 -6.63 -24.90 6.98
N ASP A 258 -6.80 -25.80 7.96
CA ASP A 258 -7.02 -25.42 9.35
C ASP A 258 -5.70 -24.95 9.99
N GLU A 259 -4.59 -25.62 9.70
CA GLU A 259 -3.24 -25.16 10.10
C GLU A 259 -2.94 -23.78 9.49
N ALA A 260 -3.24 -23.58 8.21
CA ALA A 260 -3.05 -22.28 7.56
C ALA A 260 -3.90 -21.18 8.20
N ARG A 261 -5.15 -21.50 8.55
CA ARG A 261 -6.06 -20.58 9.23
C ARG A 261 -5.54 -20.16 10.60
N ASP A 262 -5.00 -21.09 11.37
CA ASP A 262 -4.46 -20.83 12.70
C ASP A 262 -3.17 -19.99 12.61
N ILE A 263 -2.26 -20.30 11.69
CA ILE A 263 -1.07 -19.50 11.42
C ILE A 263 -1.44 -18.05 11.08
N LEU A 264 -2.42 -17.87 10.21
CA LEU A 264 -2.85 -16.52 9.78
C LEU A 264 -3.52 -15.73 10.92
N ARG A 265 -4.25 -16.41 11.84
CA ARG A 265 -4.86 -15.76 13.01
C ARG A 265 -3.85 -15.23 14.01
N GLU A 266 -2.72 -15.90 14.15
CA GLU A 266 -1.66 -15.52 15.08
C GLU A 266 -0.67 -14.51 14.48
N SER A 267 -0.77 -14.26 13.18
CA SER A 267 0.18 -13.42 12.46
C SER A 267 -0.12 -11.92 12.62
N PRO A 268 0.91 -11.08 12.83
CA PRO A 268 0.71 -9.65 13.02
C PRO A 268 0.12 -8.98 11.77
N GLY A 269 -0.78 -8.03 11.97
CA GLY A 269 -1.42 -7.26 10.89
C GLY A 269 -2.54 -8.01 10.15
N LEU A 270 -2.80 -9.27 10.50
CA LEU A 270 -3.87 -10.08 9.91
C LEU A 270 -5.08 -10.19 10.85
N MET A 271 -6.27 -10.25 10.25
CA MET A 271 -7.51 -10.61 10.92
C MET A 271 -8.25 -11.64 10.07
N VAL A 272 -8.46 -12.83 10.62
CA VAL A 272 -9.14 -13.93 9.92
C VAL A 272 -10.61 -13.96 10.29
N ILE A 273 -11.47 -13.63 9.30
CA ILE A 273 -12.91 -13.78 9.36
C ILE A 273 -13.31 -14.76 8.26
N ASP A 274 -13.37 -16.03 8.63
CA ASP A 274 -13.53 -17.14 7.70
C ASP A 274 -14.54 -18.16 8.25
N LYS A 275 -15.83 -17.85 8.06
CA LYS A 275 -16.93 -18.74 8.41
C LYS A 275 -17.58 -19.27 7.13
N ARG A 276 -17.92 -20.56 7.13
CA ARG A 276 -18.61 -21.21 6.00
C ARG A 276 -20.12 -21.03 6.10
N GLU A 277 -20.53 -19.77 6.15
CA GLU A 277 -21.94 -19.33 6.23
C GLU A 277 -22.16 -18.05 5.41
N ASP A 278 -23.40 -17.66 5.18
CA ASP A 278 -23.75 -16.44 4.46
C ASP A 278 -23.18 -15.21 5.19
N GLY A 279 -22.38 -14.40 4.46
CA GLY A 279 -21.72 -13.21 5.03
C GLY A 279 -20.51 -13.51 5.92
N GLY A 280 -20.03 -14.75 6.00
CA GLY A 280 -18.90 -15.17 6.84
C GLY A 280 -17.52 -14.79 6.28
N TYR A 281 -17.42 -13.70 5.53
CA TYR A 281 -16.21 -13.17 4.88
C TYR A 281 -16.23 -11.65 4.90
N VAL A 282 -15.10 -11.01 4.60
CA VAL A 282 -14.98 -9.55 4.56
C VAL A 282 -14.95 -9.05 3.12
N SER A 283 -15.74 -8.03 2.84
CA SER A 283 -15.78 -7.28 1.58
C SER A 283 -15.05 -5.94 1.69
N PRO A 284 -14.70 -5.29 0.55
CA PRO A 284 -13.96 -4.02 0.59
C PRO A 284 -14.62 -2.91 1.41
N VAL A 285 -15.94 -2.83 1.38
CA VAL A 285 -16.68 -1.78 2.12
C VAL A 285 -16.49 -1.88 3.64
N GLU A 286 -16.28 -3.10 4.14
CA GLU A 286 -16.15 -3.38 5.56
C GLU A 286 -14.74 -3.11 6.10
N CYS A 287 -13.71 -3.09 5.23
CA CYS A 287 -12.33 -2.85 5.67
C CYS A 287 -11.93 -1.37 5.68
N VAL A 288 -12.79 -0.46 5.20
CA VAL A 288 -12.46 0.97 5.11
C VAL A 288 -12.24 1.55 6.50
N GLY A 289 -11.08 2.20 6.68
CA GLY A 289 -10.70 2.80 7.95
C GLY A 289 -10.08 1.81 8.96
N ASP A 290 -9.93 0.53 8.62
CA ASP A 290 -9.27 -0.45 9.49
C ASP A 290 -7.77 -0.57 9.17
N TYR A 291 -6.98 -1.01 10.13
CA TYR A 291 -5.55 -1.27 10.00
C TYR A 291 -5.23 -2.68 9.52
N ALA A 292 -6.15 -3.61 9.74
CA ALA A 292 -5.93 -5.01 9.45
C ALA A 292 -5.98 -5.34 7.95
N THR A 293 -5.24 -6.35 7.59
CA THR A 293 -5.46 -7.11 6.36
C THR A 293 -6.34 -8.30 6.70
N PHE A 294 -7.55 -8.33 6.14
CA PHE A 294 -8.54 -9.35 6.42
C PHE A 294 -8.36 -10.54 5.50
N ILE A 295 -8.40 -11.75 6.09
CA ILE A 295 -8.33 -13.01 5.36
C ILE A 295 -9.64 -13.78 5.56
N SER A 296 -10.16 -14.28 4.45
CA SER A 296 -11.39 -15.06 4.39
C SER A 296 -11.26 -16.18 3.33
N ARG A 297 -12.24 -17.07 3.26
CA ARG A 297 -12.37 -18.08 2.22
C ARG A 297 -11.16 -18.99 2.08
N ILE A 298 -10.50 -19.30 3.20
CA ILE A 298 -9.38 -20.26 3.28
C ILE A 298 -9.92 -21.66 2.99
N ARG A 299 -9.35 -22.32 2.00
CA ARG A 299 -9.74 -23.67 1.61
C ARG A 299 -8.65 -24.36 0.81
N GLN A 300 -8.61 -25.67 0.91
CA GLN A 300 -7.68 -26.49 0.13
C GLN A 300 -7.96 -26.33 -1.38
N ASP A 301 -6.90 -26.26 -2.17
CA ASP A 301 -7.00 -26.39 -3.63
C ASP A 301 -6.75 -27.88 -3.99
N VAL A 302 -7.82 -28.57 -4.35
CA VAL A 302 -7.76 -29.99 -4.69
C VAL A 302 -7.24 -30.29 -6.10
N THR A 303 -6.86 -29.26 -6.85
CA THR A 303 -6.35 -29.38 -8.23
C THR A 303 -4.84 -29.49 -8.30
N VAL A 304 -4.15 -29.25 -7.18
CA VAL A 304 -2.70 -29.41 -7.03
C VAL A 304 -2.41 -30.12 -5.70
N ASP A 305 -1.24 -30.75 -5.59
CA ASP A 305 -0.90 -31.58 -4.42
C ASP A 305 -0.84 -30.76 -3.10
N ASN A 306 -0.30 -29.56 -3.15
CA ASN A 306 -0.04 -28.72 -1.97
C ASN A 306 -0.56 -27.29 -2.21
N GLY A 307 -1.86 -27.10 -2.31
CA GLY A 307 -2.44 -25.81 -2.67
C GLY A 307 -3.49 -25.28 -1.71
N ILE A 308 -3.50 -23.96 -1.50
CA ILE A 308 -4.51 -23.22 -0.74
C ILE A 308 -5.02 -22.04 -1.56
N ASN A 309 -6.33 -21.84 -1.49
CA ASN A 309 -7.00 -20.62 -1.96
C ASN A 309 -7.41 -19.78 -0.75
N LEU A 310 -7.28 -18.46 -0.88
CA LEU A 310 -7.78 -17.50 0.11
C LEU A 310 -8.27 -16.21 -0.55
N TRP A 311 -9.02 -15.43 0.21
CA TRP A 311 -9.48 -14.10 -0.12
C TRP A 311 -8.86 -13.12 0.86
N CYS A 312 -8.19 -12.09 0.33
CA CYS A 312 -7.49 -11.06 1.09
C CYS A 312 -8.09 -9.70 0.78
N VAL A 313 -8.35 -8.89 1.82
CA VAL A 313 -8.96 -7.55 1.67
C VAL A 313 -8.29 -6.59 2.64
N SER A 314 -7.93 -5.39 2.20
CA SER A 314 -7.52 -4.31 3.10
C SER A 314 -7.86 -2.92 2.58
N ASP A 315 -7.84 -1.93 3.45
CA ASP A 315 -7.89 -0.52 3.05
C ASP A 315 -6.57 -0.15 2.35
N ASN A 316 -6.67 0.09 1.05
CA ASN A 316 -5.52 0.39 0.19
C ASN A 316 -4.89 1.76 0.45
N LEU A 317 -5.60 2.68 1.09
CA LEU A 317 -5.06 3.97 1.52
C LEU A 317 -4.31 3.84 2.86
N ARG A 318 -4.73 2.87 3.71
CA ARG A 318 -4.10 2.55 4.98
C ARG A 318 -2.97 1.53 4.80
N LYS A 319 -3.24 0.23 4.90
CA LYS A 319 -2.17 -0.79 4.80
C LYS A 319 -1.44 -0.75 3.46
N GLY A 320 -2.14 -0.46 2.38
CA GLY A 320 -1.54 -0.33 1.05
C GLY A 320 -0.64 0.90 0.86
N ALA A 321 -0.70 1.91 1.76
CA ALA A 321 0.02 3.17 1.58
C ALA A 321 0.40 3.85 2.91
N ALA A 322 -0.50 4.63 3.49
CA ALA A 322 -0.20 5.52 4.61
C ALA A 322 0.17 4.76 5.88
N LEU A 323 -0.57 3.72 6.24
CA LEU A 323 -0.29 2.92 7.43
C LEU A 323 1.06 2.22 7.31
N ASN A 324 1.33 1.57 6.17
CA ASN A 324 2.61 0.89 5.99
C ASN A 324 3.80 1.88 6.09
N ALA A 325 3.65 3.09 5.54
CA ALA A 325 4.67 4.14 5.66
C ALA A 325 4.87 4.61 7.12
N VAL A 326 3.79 4.77 7.89
CA VAL A 326 3.88 5.13 9.32
C VAL A 326 4.48 3.98 10.13
N GLN A 327 4.12 2.74 9.88
CA GLN A 327 4.74 1.56 10.49
C GLN A 327 6.24 1.47 10.17
N ILE A 328 6.66 1.80 8.94
CA ILE A 328 8.09 1.93 8.59
C ILE A 328 8.75 3.02 9.43
N ALA A 329 8.10 4.17 9.62
CA ALA A 329 8.60 5.25 10.46
C ALA A 329 8.76 4.82 11.94
N GLU A 330 7.82 4.01 12.47
CA GLU A 330 7.92 3.42 13.82
C GLU A 330 9.13 2.49 13.94
N VAL A 331 9.32 1.60 12.97
CA VAL A 331 10.49 0.70 12.94
C VAL A 331 11.79 1.48 12.82
N LEU A 332 11.82 2.52 11.97
CA LEU A 332 12.96 3.41 11.78
C LEU A 332 13.32 4.13 13.09
N GLY A 333 12.33 4.70 13.76
CA GLY A 333 12.51 5.37 15.04
C GLY A 333 13.08 4.43 16.12
N ASN A 334 12.48 3.25 16.23
CA ASN A 334 12.81 2.29 17.28
C ASN A 334 14.16 1.56 17.04
N LYS A 335 14.49 1.22 15.80
CA LYS A 335 15.67 0.39 15.49
C LYS A 335 16.90 1.20 15.05
N VAL A 336 16.72 2.30 14.33
CA VAL A 336 17.82 3.03 13.68
C VAL A 336 18.11 4.36 14.34
N LEU A 337 17.11 5.24 14.47
CA LEU A 337 17.35 6.60 14.94
C LEU A 337 17.65 6.69 16.44
N LYS A 338 17.14 5.79 17.26
CA LYS A 338 17.43 5.62 18.71
C LYS A 338 17.87 6.93 19.40
N LYS A 339 17.07 7.99 19.30
CA LYS A 339 17.32 9.21 20.05
C LYS A 339 17.21 8.88 21.53
N GLY A 340 18.31 8.99 22.28
CA GLY A 340 18.41 8.68 23.70
C GLY A 340 17.48 9.51 24.58
#